data_18661fd39f2dd4a05e6531e95bd09ffe
#
_entry.id   18661fd39f2dd4a05e6531e95bd09ffe
#
_cell.length_a   1.000
_cell.length_b   1.000
_cell.length_c   1.000
_cell.angle_alpha   90.00
_cell.angle_beta   90.00
_cell.angle_gamma   90.00
#
_symmetry.space_group_name_H-M   'P 1'
#
loop_
_entity.id
_entity.type
_entity.pdbx_description
1 polymer ?
#
loop_
_entity_poly.entity_id
_entity_poly.type
_entity_poly.pdbx_seq_one_letter_code
_entity_poly.pdbx_strand_id
1 'polypeptide(L)'
;MHYIGKEDAVRLVLSDGLEKIDYADDVIIAGMGGELIARIGHGCRFLSRDTHFILQPMTKAEILRKELYKNGFYIEKELTARENDRNYVIMSVYYDGESREITDAFAYSGKVTDKEYLSLGGRKLRRAGECCSSSDTAKSEKLCNTAQEIENIITTL
;
A
#
# COMPACT_ATOMS: atom_id res chain seq x y z
N MET A 1 -15.65 7.45 -27.92
CA MET A 1 -15.59 7.75 -26.48
C MET A 1 -16.68 8.78 -26.21
N HIS A 2 -17.83 8.39 -25.61
CA HIS A 2 -18.89 9.34 -25.31
C HIS A 2 -18.51 10.12 -24.04
N TYR A 3 -18.26 11.41 -24.18
CA TYR A 3 -18.19 12.32 -23.05
C TYR A 3 -19.58 12.40 -22.42
N ILE A 4 -19.68 11.98 -21.19
CA ILE A 4 -20.90 12.20 -20.37
C ILE A 4 -20.85 13.69 -20.03
N GLY A 5 -21.67 14.51 -20.69
CA GLY A 5 -21.73 15.97 -20.52
C GLY A 5 -22.18 16.38 -19.11
N LYS A 6 -21.22 16.42 -18.19
CA LYS A 6 -21.34 17.03 -16.87
C LYS A 6 -20.06 17.80 -16.57
N GLU A 7 -19.70 18.72 -17.44
CA GLU A 7 -18.53 19.58 -17.28
C GLU A 7 -18.56 20.37 -15.95
N ASP A 8 -19.77 20.71 -15.48
CA ASP A 8 -19.98 21.39 -14.19
C ASP A 8 -19.77 20.49 -12.95
N ALA A 9 -19.62 19.18 -13.11
CA ALA A 9 -19.43 18.23 -12.01
C ALA A 9 -17.95 17.90 -11.73
N VAL A 10 -17.01 18.44 -12.53
CA VAL A 10 -15.58 18.14 -12.41
C VAL A 10 -14.79 19.43 -12.27
N ARG A 11 -14.06 19.55 -11.17
CA ARG A 11 -13.08 20.64 -10.96
C ARG A 11 -11.66 20.12 -11.24
N LEU A 12 -10.98 20.70 -12.20
CA LEU A 12 -9.58 20.42 -12.47
C LEU A 12 -8.69 21.37 -11.67
N VAL A 13 -7.73 20.81 -10.91
CA VAL A 13 -6.77 21.56 -10.10
C VAL A 13 -5.36 21.15 -10.46
N LEU A 14 -4.52 22.09 -10.90
CA LEU A 14 -3.09 21.85 -11.09
C LEU A 14 -2.36 21.97 -9.76
N SER A 15 -1.91 20.84 -9.22
CA SER A 15 -1.30 20.72 -7.91
C SER A 15 -0.19 19.67 -7.88
N ASP A 16 0.77 19.76 -6.97
CA ASP A 16 1.60 18.62 -6.61
C ASP A 16 0.83 17.78 -5.57
N GLY A 17 0.24 16.67 -6.04
CA GLY A 17 -0.64 15.84 -5.21
C GLY A 17 -1.81 16.63 -4.62
N LEU A 18 -1.96 16.60 -3.30
CA LEU A 18 -3.09 17.17 -2.54
C LEU A 18 -2.83 18.59 -1.99
N GLU A 19 -1.69 19.22 -2.29
CA GLU A 19 -1.28 20.48 -1.66
C GLU A 19 -2.27 21.64 -1.85
N LYS A 20 -2.98 21.69 -2.99
CA LYS A 20 -3.96 22.74 -3.33
C LYS A 20 -5.40 22.29 -3.21
N ILE A 21 -5.64 21.16 -2.58
CA ILE A 21 -6.97 20.66 -2.26
C ILE A 21 -7.29 21.05 -0.83
N ASP A 22 -8.42 21.69 -0.63
CA ASP A 22 -8.85 22.18 0.68
C ASP A 22 -9.71 21.16 1.43
N TYR A 23 -10.43 20.30 0.69
CA TYR A 23 -11.33 19.31 1.28
C TYR A 23 -11.67 18.20 0.27
N ALA A 24 -11.80 16.96 0.77
CA ALA A 24 -12.42 15.83 0.10
C ALA A 24 -12.90 14.83 1.15
N ASP A 25 -14.03 14.17 0.91
CA ASP A 25 -14.53 13.04 1.70
C ASP A 25 -13.74 11.77 1.36
N ASP A 26 -13.58 11.54 0.06
CA ASP A 26 -12.84 10.40 -0.48
C ASP A 26 -11.66 10.86 -1.35
N VAL A 27 -10.51 10.24 -1.13
CA VAL A 27 -9.28 10.47 -1.91
C VAL A 27 -8.84 9.16 -2.56
N ILE A 28 -8.79 9.14 -3.89
CA ILE A 28 -8.32 7.96 -4.64
C ILE A 28 -6.96 8.26 -5.24
N ILE A 29 -5.94 7.46 -4.86
CA ILE A 29 -4.59 7.53 -5.44
C ILE A 29 -4.21 6.14 -5.95
N ALA A 30 -4.18 5.99 -7.26
CA ALA A 30 -3.95 4.71 -7.93
C ALA A 30 -2.91 4.81 -9.04
N GLY A 31 -2.28 3.67 -9.37
CA GLY A 31 -1.35 3.59 -10.50
C GLY A 31 0.05 4.14 -10.22
N MET A 32 0.42 4.40 -8.97
CA MET A 32 1.69 5.01 -8.56
C MET A 32 2.51 4.07 -7.67
N GLY A 33 3.81 4.36 -7.50
CA GLY A 33 4.65 3.65 -6.52
C GLY A 33 4.26 4.01 -5.07
N GLY A 34 4.40 3.04 -4.15
CA GLY A 34 3.99 3.23 -2.75
C GLY A 34 4.69 4.41 -2.06
N GLU A 35 5.96 4.67 -2.36
CA GLU A 35 6.69 5.83 -1.84
C GLU A 35 6.07 7.17 -2.29
N LEU A 36 5.62 7.24 -3.54
CA LEU A 36 4.98 8.44 -4.07
C LEU A 36 3.60 8.65 -3.46
N ILE A 37 2.82 7.57 -3.30
CA ILE A 37 1.52 7.62 -2.63
C ILE A 37 1.69 8.11 -1.19
N ALA A 38 2.66 7.57 -0.44
CA ALA A 38 2.95 8.01 0.93
C ALA A 38 3.29 9.51 0.98
N ARG A 39 4.14 10.00 0.07
CA ARG A 39 4.49 11.42 -0.03
C ARG A 39 3.27 12.30 -0.29
N ILE A 40 2.38 11.90 -1.20
CA ILE A 40 1.16 12.64 -1.51
C ILE A 40 0.23 12.68 -0.28
N GLY A 41 0.09 11.58 0.44
CA GLY A 41 -0.70 11.50 1.67
C GLY A 41 -0.18 12.44 2.76
N HIS A 42 1.14 12.54 2.93
CA HIS A 42 1.76 13.48 3.88
C HIS A 42 1.52 14.95 3.53
N GLY A 43 1.35 15.27 2.25
CA GLY A 43 1.03 16.63 1.78
C GLY A 43 -0.43 17.03 1.96
N CYS A 44 -1.28 16.14 2.45
CA CYS A 44 -2.70 16.42 2.65
C CYS A 44 -2.92 17.36 3.84
N ARG A 45 -3.54 18.52 3.60
CA ARG A 45 -3.79 19.54 4.62
C ARG A 45 -5.13 19.37 5.35
N PHE A 46 -6.02 18.56 4.80
CA PHE A 46 -7.38 18.34 5.30
C PHE A 46 -7.56 16.96 5.94
N LEU A 47 -6.47 16.38 6.47
CA LEU A 47 -6.53 15.10 7.18
C LEU A 47 -7.51 15.18 8.36
N SER A 48 -8.51 14.32 8.34
CA SER A 48 -9.47 14.15 9.42
C SER A 48 -9.81 12.67 9.58
N ARG A 49 -10.50 12.32 10.66
CA ARG A 49 -11.00 10.94 10.86
C ARG A 49 -12.08 10.54 9.86
N ASP A 50 -12.71 11.53 9.22
CA ASP A 50 -13.78 11.32 8.26
C ASP A 50 -13.24 11.21 6.82
N THR A 51 -11.96 11.57 6.59
CA THR A 51 -11.35 11.47 5.26
C THR A 51 -10.97 10.02 4.96
N HIS A 52 -11.54 9.47 3.92
CA HIS A 52 -11.28 8.11 3.45
C HIS A 52 -10.32 8.11 2.26
N PHE A 53 -9.34 7.21 2.30
CA PHE A 53 -8.37 7.03 1.22
C PHE A 53 -8.51 5.65 0.60
N ILE A 54 -8.58 5.61 -0.72
CA ILE A 54 -8.49 4.38 -1.54
C ILE A 54 -7.16 4.43 -2.27
N LEU A 55 -6.23 3.58 -1.86
CA LEU A 55 -4.85 3.58 -2.36
C LEU A 55 -4.57 2.31 -3.15
N GLN A 56 -4.00 2.46 -4.36
CA GLN A 56 -3.57 1.32 -5.17
C GLN A 56 -2.11 1.51 -5.58
N PRO A 57 -1.14 0.95 -4.81
CA PRO A 57 0.26 0.97 -5.18
C PRO A 57 0.57 -0.04 -6.29
N MET A 58 1.30 0.40 -7.33
CA MET A 58 1.82 -0.48 -8.37
C MET A 58 3.07 -1.25 -7.92
N THR A 59 3.84 -0.67 -7.01
CA THR A 59 5.08 -1.21 -6.46
C THR A 59 5.26 -0.75 -5.03
N LYS A 60 6.10 -1.46 -4.24
CA LYS A 60 6.51 -1.07 -2.89
C LYS A 60 5.33 -0.88 -1.91
N ALA A 61 4.34 -1.77 -1.98
CA ALA A 61 3.20 -1.77 -1.06
C ALA A 61 3.64 -1.91 0.40
N GLU A 62 4.73 -2.66 0.65
CA GLU A 62 5.34 -2.83 1.97
C GLU A 62 5.88 -1.53 2.56
N ILE A 63 6.45 -0.67 1.73
CA ILE A 63 6.91 0.66 2.15
C ILE A 63 5.71 1.55 2.44
N LEU A 64 4.70 1.54 1.57
CA LEU A 64 3.48 2.31 1.78
C LEU A 64 2.81 1.95 3.11
N ARG A 65 2.64 0.66 3.43
CA ARG A 65 2.05 0.24 4.70
C ARG A 65 2.83 0.77 5.90
N LYS A 66 4.16 0.67 5.89
CA LYS A 66 5.01 1.20 6.97
C LYS A 66 4.83 2.71 7.15
N GLU A 67 4.88 3.47 6.05
CA GLU A 67 4.70 4.91 6.10
C GLU A 67 3.30 5.31 6.56
N LEU A 68 2.26 4.61 6.13
CA LEU A 68 0.89 4.86 6.58
C LEU A 68 0.76 4.69 8.10
N TYR A 69 1.13 3.53 8.64
CA TYR A 69 1.02 3.27 10.08
C TYR A 69 1.90 4.18 10.94
N LYS A 70 3.11 4.50 10.46
CA LYS A 70 4.02 5.43 11.14
C LYS A 70 3.46 6.85 11.22
N ASN A 71 2.68 7.28 10.22
CA ASN A 71 2.17 8.63 10.10
C ASN A 71 0.69 8.77 10.50
N GLY A 72 0.17 7.86 11.30
CA GLY A 72 -1.16 7.97 11.89
C GLY A 72 -2.30 7.57 10.97
N PHE A 73 -2.03 6.82 9.92
CA PHE A 73 -3.07 6.21 9.10
C PHE A 73 -3.33 4.77 9.55
N TYR A 74 -4.56 4.34 9.38
CA TYR A 74 -5.01 2.99 9.67
C TYR A 74 -5.59 2.34 8.40
N ILE A 75 -5.05 1.20 8.03
CA ILE A 75 -5.59 0.40 6.93
C ILE A 75 -6.76 -0.43 7.48
N GLU A 76 -7.97 -0.08 7.09
CA GLU A 76 -9.17 -0.80 7.51
C GLU A 76 -9.26 -2.15 6.82
N LYS A 77 -9.12 -2.16 5.48
CA LYS A 77 -9.27 -3.34 4.64
C LYS A 77 -8.32 -3.32 3.46
N GLU A 78 -7.93 -4.49 3.02
CA GLU A 78 -7.20 -4.67 1.77
C GLU A 78 -7.89 -5.72 0.91
N LEU A 79 -7.95 -5.44 -0.38
CA LEU A 79 -8.46 -6.34 -1.40
C LEU A 79 -7.39 -6.56 -2.45
N THR A 80 -7.40 -7.73 -3.07
CA THR A 80 -6.56 -8.03 -4.22
C THR A 80 -7.38 -8.00 -5.51
N ALA A 81 -6.75 -7.59 -6.58
CA ALA A 81 -7.29 -7.68 -7.94
C ALA A 81 -6.21 -8.26 -8.85
N ARG A 82 -6.64 -9.04 -9.83
CA ARG A 82 -5.74 -9.62 -10.84
C ARG A 82 -6.14 -9.14 -12.23
N GLU A 83 -5.15 -8.67 -12.97
CA GLU A 83 -5.30 -8.33 -14.37
C GLU A 83 -4.13 -8.94 -15.15
N ASN A 84 -4.44 -9.84 -16.08
CA ASN A 84 -3.45 -10.65 -16.78
C ASN A 84 -2.55 -11.39 -15.77
N ASP A 85 -1.24 -11.19 -15.85
CA ASP A 85 -0.25 -11.81 -14.94
C ASP A 85 0.17 -10.88 -13.78
N ARG A 86 -0.56 -9.79 -13.55
CA ARG A 86 -0.26 -8.83 -12.48
C ARG A 86 -1.29 -8.90 -11.37
N ASN A 87 -0.79 -8.93 -10.15
CA ASN A 87 -1.61 -8.84 -8.95
C ASN A 87 -1.45 -7.45 -8.35
N TYR A 88 -2.57 -6.86 -8.00
CA TYR A 88 -2.67 -5.55 -7.37
C TYR A 88 -3.26 -5.68 -5.98
N VAL A 89 -2.91 -4.77 -5.10
CA VAL A 89 -3.57 -4.59 -3.81
C VAL A 89 -4.24 -3.22 -3.78
N ILE A 90 -5.45 -3.17 -3.24
CA ILE A 90 -6.22 -1.96 -3.02
C ILE A 90 -6.44 -1.83 -1.52
N MET A 91 -6.11 -0.68 -0.96
CA MET A 91 -6.15 -0.40 0.48
C MET A 91 -7.24 0.63 0.77
N SER A 92 -8.16 0.31 1.68
CA SER A 92 -9.10 1.26 2.30
C SER A 92 -8.44 1.79 3.58
N VAL A 93 -8.24 3.11 3.66
CA VAL A 93 -7.37 3.72 4.67
C VAL A 93 -8.06 4.95 5.26
N TYR A 94 -7.97 5.10 6.58
CA TYR A 94 -8.42 6.26 7.33
C TYR A 94 -7.27 6.87 8.12
N TYR A 95 -7.41 8.13 8.50
CA TYR A 95 -6.49 8.82 9.38
C TYR A 95 -7.05 8.87 10.80
N ASP A 96 -6.33 8.34 11.78
CA ASP A 96 -6.69 8.40 13.20
C ASP A 96 -5.68 9.18 14.06
N GLY A 97 -4.54 9.54 13.49
CA GLY A 97 -3.45 10.27 14.14
C GLY A 97 -2.57 9.42 15.05
N GLU A 98 -2.80 8.11 15.15
CA GLU A 98 -2.03 7.22 16.01
C GLU A 98 -0.85 6.60 15.26
N SER A 99 0.37 6.99 15.59
CA SER A 99 1.58 6.37 15.03
C SER A 99 1.76 4.94 15.55
N ARG A 100 2.01 4.01 14.63
CA ARG A 100 2.21 2.58 14.94
C ARG A 100 3.40 2.03 14.17
N GLU A 101 4.14 1.13 14.83
CA GLU A 101 5.12 0.31 14.13
C GLU A 101 4.50 -1.03 13.72
N ILE A 102 4.88 -1.54 12.57
CA ILE A 102 4.44 -2.83 12.06
C ILE A 102 5.65 -3.71 11.76
N THR A 103 5.47 -5.03 11.87
CA THR A 103 6.50 -6.00 11.53
C THR A 103 6.76 -6.01 10.02
N ASP A 104 7.94 -6.52 9.62
CA ASP A 104 8.23 -6.71 8.20
C ASP A 104 7.25 -7.68 7.55
N ALA A 105 6.90 -8.77 8.22
CA ALA A 105 5.91 -9.71 7.70
C ALA A 105 4.56 -9.04 7.43
N PHE A 106 4.05 -8.24 8.39
CA PHE A 106 2.81 -7.50 8.18
C PHE A 106 2.96 -6.42 7.08
N ALA A 107 4.12 -5.78 6.95
CA ALA A 107 4.34 -4.83 5.87
C ALA A 107 4.18 -5.48 4.48
N TYR A 108 4.62 -6.73 4.32
CA TYR A 108 4.47 -7.46 3.06
C TYR A 108 3.09 -8.12 2.89
N SER A 109 2.52 -8.72 3.94
CA SER A 109 1.23 -9.40 3.87
C SER A 109 0.03 -8.44 3.96
N GLY A 110 0.13 -7.40 4.78
CA GLY A 110 -0.99 -6.52 5.10
C GLY A 110 -2.15 -7.28 5.74
N LYS A 111 -3.35 -6.81 5.45
CA LYS A 111 -4.63 -7.47 5.78
C LYS A 111 -5.16 -8.34 4.62
N VAL A 112 -4.29 -8.74 3.71
CA VAL A 112 -4.66 -9.57 2.55
C VAL A 112 -4.90 -11.01 3.00
N THR A 113 -6.03 -11.58 2.56
CA THR A 113 -6.40 -12.99 2.80
C THR A 113 -6.27 -13.88 1.57
N ASP A 114 -5.89 -13.31 0.43
CA ASP A 114 -5.66 -14.05 -0.81
C ASP A 114 -4.35 -14.84 -0.75
N LYS A 115 -4.48 -16.15 -0.59
CA LYS A 115 -3.35 -17.08 -0.48
C LYS A 115 -2.43 -17.07 -1.71
N GLU A 116 -2.97 -16.87 -2.91
CA GLU A 116 -2.16 -16.82 -4.14
C GLU A 116 -1.29 -15.56 -4.15
N TYR A 117 -1.89 -14.40 -3.83
CA TYR A 117 -1.16 -13.14 -3.70
C TYR A 117 -0.01 -13.24 -2.68
N LEU A 118 -0.32 -13.74 -1.48
CA LEU A 118 0.67 -13.91 -0.40
C LEU A 118 1.79 -14.90 -0.80
N SER A 119 1.44 -16.02 -1.43
CA SER A 119 2.42 -17.01 -1.89
C SER A 119 3.37 -16.44 -2.94
N LEU A 120 2.86 -15.62 -3.86
CA LEU A 120 3.70 -14.92 -4.84
C LEU A 120 4.67 -13.93 -4.17
N GLY A 121 4.19 -13.19 -3.16
CA GLY A 121 5.01 -12.29 -2.35
C GLY A 121 6.12 -13.03 -1.60
N GLY A 122 5.78 -14.08 -0.88
CA GLY A 122 6.72 -14.93 -0.14
C GLY A 122 7.82 -15.53 -1.02
N ARG A 123 7.46 -16.07 -2.20
CA ARG A 123 8.44 -16.61 -3.15
C ARG A 123 9.41 -15.53 -3.68
N LYS A 124 8.91 -14.31 -3.95
CA LYS A 124 9.78 -13.18 -4.37
C LYS A 124 10.76 -12.79 -3.28
N LEU A 125 10.31 -12.73 -2.02
CA LEU A 125 11.18 -12.42 -0.88
C LEU A 125 12.24 -13.50 -0.67
N ARG A 126 11.88 -14.77 -0.69
CA ARG A 126 12.81 -15.89 -0.56
C ARG A 126 13.90 -15.83 -1.63
N ARG A 127 13.50 -15.68 -2.91
CA ARG A 127 14.43 -15.54 -4.01
C ARG A 127 15.36 -14.33 -3.86
N ALA A 128 14.84 -13.19 -3.40
CA ALA A 128 15.66 -12.01 -3.16
C ALA A 128 16.67 -12.25 -2.01
N GLY A 129 16.27 -12.94 -0.95
CA GLY A 129 17.16 -13.33 0.14
C GLY A 129 18.29 -14.25 -0.33
N GLU A 130 17.97 -15.29 -1.08
CA GLU A 130 18.96 -16.22 -1.66
C GLU A 130 19.96 -15.51 -2.58
N CYS A 131 19.51 -14.55 -3.39
CA CYS A 131 20.40 -13.75 -4.24
C CYS A 131 21.32 -12.81 -3.45
N CYS A 132 20.93 -12.38 -2.25
CA CYS A 132 21.74 -11.48 -1.40
C CYS A 132 22.76 -12.23 -0.54
N SER A 133 22.66 -13.55 -0.38
CA SER A 133 23.41 -14.35 0.60
C SER A 133 24.93 -14.22 0.51
N SER A 134 25.48 -13.90 -0.66
CA SER A 134 26.92 -13.72 -0.88
C SER A 134 27.44 -12.32 -0.56
N SER A 135 26.60 -11.31 -0.53
CA SER A 135 26.98 -9.90 -0.37
C SER A 135 26.51 -9.26 0.92
N ASP A 136 25.39 -9.73 1.49
CA ASP A 136 24.78 -9.17 2.71
C ASP A 136 23.96 -10.26 3.43
N THR A 137 24.65 -10.97 4.34
CA THR A 137 24.05 -12.09 5.09
C THR A 137 22.89 -11.62 5.98
N ALA A 138 22.99 -10.47 6.63
CA ALA A 138 21.93 -9.97 7.51
C ALA A 138 20.64 -9.64 6.74
N LYS A 139 20.79 -9.04 5.56
CA LYS A 139 19.64 -8.77 4.67
C LYS A 139 19.04 -10.05 4.11
N SER A 140 19.89 -11.02 3.75
CA SER A 140 19.45 -12.34 3.28
C SER A 140 18.59 -13.04 4.34
N GLU A 141 19.10 -13.16 5.57
CA GLU A 141 18.39 -13.77 6.70
C GLU A 141 17.07 -13.08 6.98
N LYS A 142 17.05 -11.75 7.00
CA LYS A 142 15.84 -10.96 7.21
C LYS A 142 14.77 -11.26 6.16
N LEU A 143 15.12 -11.29 4.88
CA LEU A 143 14.18 -11.58 3.80
C LEU A 143 13.66 -13.02 3.85
N CYS A 144 14.51 -13.99 4.15
CA CYS A 144 14.12 -15.39 4.29
C CYS A 144 13.19 -15.61 5.50
N ASN A 145 13.48 -14.99 6.64
CA ASN A 145 12.63 -15.04 7.83
C ASN A 145 11.26 -14.41 7.56
N THR A 146 11.23 -13.26 6.92
CA THR A 146 9.97 -12.61 6.52
C THR A 146 9.16 -13.51 5.58
N ALA A 147 9.79 -14.16 4.61
CA ALA A 147 9.13 -15.12 3.73
C ALA A 147 8.53 -16.30 4.50
N GLN A 148 9.25 -16.83 5.49
CA GLN A 148 8.76 -17.92 6.35
C GLN A 148 7.55 -17.50 7.21
N GLU A 149 7.57 -16.28 7.75
CA GLU A 149 6.43 -15.74 8.50
C GLU A 149 5.19 -15.61 7.61
N ILE A 150 5.34 -15.18 6.36
CA ILE A 150 4.23 -15.12 5.39
C ILE A 150 3.68 -16.53 5.10
N GLU A 151 4.53 -17.54 4.94
CA GLU A 151 4.09 -18.93 4.75
C GLU A 151 3.28 -19.44 5.96
N ASN A 152 3.68 -19.09 7.18
CA ASN A 152 2.93 -19.39 8.38
C ASN A 152 1.55 -18.71 8.39
N ILE A 153 1.47 -17.44 7.98
CA ILE A 153 0.19 -16.72 7.83
C ILE A 153 -0.72 -17.45 6.83
N ILE A 154 -0.20 -17.85 5.67
CA ILE A 154 -0.99 -18.57 4.64
C ILE A 154 -1.57 -19.88 5.19
N THR A 155 -0.83 -20.57 6.07
CA THR A 155 -1.27 -21.83 6.67
C THR A 155 -2.42 -21.63 7.65
N THR A 156 -2.51 -20.46 8.26
CA THR A 156 -3.57 -20.12 9.25
C THR A 156 -4.82 -19.49 8.63
N LEU A 157 -4.76 -19.05 7.39
CA LEU A 157 -5.90 -18.56 6.61
C LEU A 157 -6.74 -19.72 6.02
#